data_2c41c20c896bdb6700f5bed02b97ab3b
#
_entry.id   2c41c20c896bdb6700f5bed02b97ab3b
#
_cell.length_a   1.000
_cell.length_b   1.000
_cell.length_c   1.000
_cell.angle_alpha   90.00
_cell.angle_beta   90.00
_cell.angle_gamma   90.00
#
_symmetry.space_group_name_H-M   'P 1'
#
loop_
_entity.id
_entity.type
_entity.pdbx_description
1 polymer ?
#
loop_
_entity_poly.entity_id
_entity_poly.type
_entity_poly.pdbx_seq_one_letter_code
_entity_poly.pdbx_strand_id
1 'polypeptide(L)'
;MSTTAQIGVTGLAVMGRNLARNFARNGYTVAVHNRTASRTHALVEEFGGEGDFVATETAKEFVAALERPRRLVIMVKAGDPTDAVIREFAPLLEPGDMIIDGGNAHFADTRRRERELREQGIHFVGTGISGGEEGALNGPSIMPGGSKESYASLGPMLEKISAKAADEAPCVTHVGADGAGHFVKMVHNGIEYADMQLIGEAYQLLRDVAGYTPAQIADIFRTWNTGRLDSYLIEITAEVLSHVDAETGKPFVDVVVDQAEQKGTGRWTVQIALDLGVPVSGIAEAVFARSLSGHAALRDASRGLAGPTATPLGESEAAAFADRVEQALYASKIVSYTQGFHEVAAGSEEYGWDIDLGAVSAIWRGGCIIRAAFLDRIRAAYDARPDLPSLLSDETFAQEIAAAQDDWREVLIAATRQGVPTPGFAAALAYYDALRAERLPAALTQGQRDYFGAHTYRRTDRDGTFHTLWGGDRSEVTA
;
A
#
# COMPACT_ATOMS: atom_id res chain seq x y z
N MET A 1 -16.78 -20.98 -36.70
CA MET A 1 -17.37 -19.86 -35.95
C MET A 1 -16.24 -19.15 -35.29
N SER A 2 -16.10 -17.86 -35.47
CA SER A 2 -15.09 -17.07 -34.72
C SER A 2 -15.41 -17.18 -33.25
N THR A 3 -14.49 -17.71 -32.44
CA THR A 3 -14.67 -17.81 -30.99
C THR A 3 -14.68 -16.40 -30.42
N THR A 4 -15.78 -15.98 -29.79
CA THR A 4 -15.90 -14.66 -29.18
C THR A 4 -15.25 -14.69 -27.80
N ALA A 5 -14.41 -13.72 -27.47
CA ALA A 5 -13.72 -13.65 -26.19
C ALA A 5 -14.60 -12.99 -25.11
N GLN A 6 -14.61 -13.58 -23.92
CA GLN A 6 -15.37 -13.04 -22.78
C GLN A 6 -14.72 -11.83 -22.15
N ILE A 7 -13.40 -11.69 -22.29
CA ILE A 7 -12.63 -10.57 -21.75
C ILE A 7 -11.45 -10.27 -22.68
N GLY A 8 -11.02 -9.03 -22.72
CA GLY A 8 -9.83 -8.61 -23.46
C GLY A 8 -8.80 -7.96 -22.56
N VAL A 9 -7.53 -8.16 -22.89
CA VAL A 9 -6.41 -7.50 -22.19
C VAL A 9 -5.54 -6.76 -23.20
N THR A 10 -5.39 -5.44 -23.04
CA THR A 10 -4.48 -4.62 -23.83
C THR A 10 -3.34 -4.07 -22.95
N GLY A 11 -2.12 -4.07 -23.50
CA GLY A 11 -0.91 -3.74 -22.75
C GLY A 11 -0.25 -4.97 -22.14
N LEU A 12 0.50 -5.70 -22.98
CA LEU A 12 1.09 -7.01 -22.66
C LEU A 12 2.54 -6.91 -22.16
N ALA A 13 2.82 -5.95 -21.26
CA ALA A 13 4.01 -6.01 -20.41
C ALA A 13 3.83 -7.11 -19.35
N VAL A 14 4.78 -7.27 -18.43
CA VAL A 14 4.80 -8.38 -17.45
C VAL A 14 3.45 -8.60 -16.77
N MET A 15 2.85 -7.57 -16.18
CA MET A 15 1.58 -7.71 -15.46
C MET A 15 0.40 -8.07 -16.38
N GLY A 16 0.27 -7.36 -17.51
CA GLY A 16 -0.85 -7.60 -18.44
C GLY A 16 -0.76 -8.96 -19.12
N ARG A 17 0.44 -9.40 -19.48
CA ARG A 17 0.70 -10.74 -20.01
C ARG A 17 0.27 -11.82 -19.02
N ASN A 18 0.69 -11.70 -17.75
CA ASN A 18 0.38 -12.69 -16.72
C ASN A 18 -1.09 -12.67 -16.35
N LEU A 19 -1.74 -11.51 -16.31
CA LEU A 19 -3.18 -11.42 -16.06
C LEU A 19 -4.00 -12.06 -17.19
N ALA A 20 -3.61 -11.85 -18.47
CA ALA A 20 -4.25 -12.53 -19.60
C ALA A 20 -4.12 -14.06 -19.51
N ARG A 21 -2.94 -14.56 -19.15
CA ARG A 21 -2.70 -15.99 -18.90
C ARG A 21 -3.53 -16.51 -17.75
N ASN A 22 -3.65 -15.76 -16.66
CA ASN A 22 -4.49 -16.14 -15.51
C ASN A 22 -5.97 -16.31 -15.94
N PHE A 23 -6.53 -15.35 -16.67
CA PHE A 23 -7.89 -15.49 -17.22
C PHE A 23 -8.01 -16.75 -18.10
N ALA A 24 -7.07 -16.98 -19.02
CA ALA A 24 -7.10 -18.14 -19.92
C ALA A 24 -7.00 -19.46 -19.16
N ARG A 25 -6.09 -19.57 -18.19
CA ARG A 25 -5.96 -20.76 -17.29
C ARG A 25 -7.22 -21.03 -16.48
N ASN A 26 -8.01 -20.00 -16.20
CA ASN A 26 -9.30 -20.12 -15.53
C ASN A 26 -10.47 -20.36 -16.50
N GLY A 27 -10.19 -20.71 -17.76
CA GLY A 27 -11.16 -21.17 -18.74
C GLY A 27 -11.93 -20.08 -19.46
N TYR A 28 -11.41 -18.84 -19.46
CA TYR A 28 -11.94 -17.77 -20.29
C TYR A 28 -11.22 -17.72 -21.64
N THR A 29 -11.95 -17.45 -22.71
CA THR A 29 -11.35 -17.04 -23.98
C THR A 29 -10.94 -15.58 -23.87
N VAL A 30 -9.67 -15.27 -24.09
CA VAL A 30 -9.09 -13.93 -23.86
C VAL A 30 -8.65 -13.32 -25.18
N ALA A 31 -9.24 -12.18 -25.55
CA ALA A 31 -8.68 -11.35 -26.61
C ALA A 31 -7.44 -10.63 -26.09
N VAL A 32 -6.35 -10.68 -26.82
CA VAL A 32 -5.07 -10.05 -26.45
C VAL A 32 -4.61 -9.06 -27.51
N HIS A 33 -4.23 -7.88 -27.02
CA HIS A 33 -3.79 -6.78 -27.86
C HIS A 33 -2.60 -6.04 -27.25
N ASN A 34 -1.70 -5.59 -28.07
CA ASN A 34 -0.65 -4.66 -27.66
C ASN A 34 -0.29 -3.72 -28.83
N ARG A 35 -0.05 -2.46 -28.54
CA ARG A 35 0.36 -1.45 -29.56
C ARG A 35 1.49 -1.96 -30.48
N THR A 36 2.38 -2.79 -29.95
CA THR A 36 3.41 -3.50 -30.72
C THR A 36 2.92 -4.93 -30.95
N ALA A 37 2.38 -5.24 -32.12
CA ALA A 37 1.73 -6.53 -32.46
C ALA A 37 2.64 -7.75 -32.20
N SER A 38 3.96 -7.63 -32.37
CA SER A 38 4.88 -8.72 -32.06
C SER A 38 4.78 -9.25 -30.61
N ARG A 39 4.40 -8.42 -29.64
CA ARG A 39 4.16 -8.88 -28.25
C ARG A 39 2.90 -9.71 -28.14
N THR A 40 1.88 -9.39 -28.91
CA THR A 40 0.63 -10.19 -28.98
C THR A 40 0.92 -11.58 -29.53
N HIS A 41 1.65 -11.64 -30.65
CA HIS A 41 2.04 -12.92 -31.27
C HIS A 41 2.95 -13.74 -30.37
N ALA A 42 3.96 -13.12 -29.74
CA ALA A 42 4.86 -13.80 -28.82
C ALA A 42 4.12 -14.42 -27.62
N LEU A 43 3.11 -13.72 -27.07
CA LEU A 43 2.29 -14.28 -25.99
C LEU A 43 1.56 -15.54 -26.44
N VAL A 44 0.91 -15.51 -27.60
CA VAL A 44 0.13 -16.66 -28.09
C VAL A 44 1.06 -17.81 -28.53
N GLU A 45 2.21 -17.52 -29.11
CA GLU A 45 3.21 -18.51 -29.47
C GLU A 45 3.78 -19.22 -28.23
N GLU A 46 4.14 -18.45 -27.21
CA GLU A 46 4.77 -18.98 -25.98
C GLU A 46 3.77 -19.66 -25.03
N PHE A 47 2.56 -19.10 -24.89
CA PHE A 47 1.59 -19.51 -23.86
C PHE A 47 0.25 -19.99 -24.41
N GLY A 48 0.09 -20.16 -25.72
CA GLY A 48 -1.16 -20.61 -26.35
C GLY A 48 -1.64 -21.99 -25.87
N GLY A 49 -0.76 -22.82 -25.31
CA GLY A 49 -1.12 -24.09 -24.69
C GLY A 49 -1.75 -23.98 -23.30
N GLU A 50 -1.76 -22.80 -22.69
CA GLU A 50 -2.32 -22.58 -21.34
C GLU A 50 -3.84 -22.29 -21.35
N GLY A 51 -4.43 -21.95 -22.50
CA GLY A 51 -5.85 -21.66 -22.65
C GLY A 51 -6.17 -20.98 -23.99
N ASP A 52 -7.38 -20.46 -24.13
CA ASP A 52 -7.89 -19.91 -25.37
C ASP A 52 -7.56 -18.42 -25.51
N PHE A 53 -6.74 -18.08 -26.51
CA PHE A 53 -6.38 -16.70 -26.84
C PHE A 53 -6.84 -16.30 -28.25
N VAL A 54 -7.35 -15.08 -28.40
CA VAL A 54 -7.65 -14.44 -29.67
C VAL A 54 -6.65 -13.32 -29.89
N ALA A 55 -5.63 -13.54 -30.71
CA ALA A 55 -4.66 -12.51 -31.06
C ALA A 55 -5.29 -11.44 -31.97
N THR A 56 -5.05 -10.17 -31.65
CA THR A 56 -5.54 -9.03 -32.44
C THR A 56 -4.43 -7.99 -32.61
N GLU A 57 -4.39 -7.35 -33.78
CA GLU A 57 -3.35 -6.37 -34.10
C GLU A 57 -3.82 -4.92 -34.00
N THR A 58 -5.13 -4.70 -34.10
CA THR A 58 -5.74 -3.36 -34.07
C THR A 58 -6.79 -3.25 -32.97
N ALA A 59 -7.02 -2.02 -32.49
CA ALA A 59 -8.10 -1.73 -31.53
C ALA A 59 -9.47 -2.17 -32.07
N LYS A 60 -9.73 -2.01 -33.37
CA LYS A 60 -10.98 -2.41 -34.00
C LYS A 60 -11.17 -3.92 -34.01
N GLU A 61 -10.15 -4.69 -34.35
CA GLU A 61 -10.18 -6.15 -34.27
C GLU A 61 -10.36 -6.64 -32.84
N PHE A 62 -9.67 -6.01 -31.90
CA PHE A 62 -9.74 -6.34 -30.49
C PHE A 62 -11.17 -6.17 -29.94
N VAL A 63 -11.78 -5.00 -30.17
CA VAL A 63 -13.16 -4.73 -29.74
C VAL A 63 -14.16 -5.68 -30.44
N ALA A 64 -13.96 -5.97 -31.73
CA ALA A 64 -14.82 -6.88 -32.50
C ALA A 64 -14.72 -8.34 -32.03
N ALA A 65 -13.62 -8.75 -31.41
CA ALA A 65 -13.42 -10.09 -30.87
C ALA A 65 -14.15 -10.31 -29.54
N LEU A 66 -14.62 -9.24 -28.87
CA LEU A 66 -15.25 -9.32 -27.53
C LEU A 66 -16.76 -9.55 -27.62
N GLU A 67 -17.30 -10.43 -26.76
CA GLU A 67 -18.74 -10.55 -26.55
C GLU A 67 -19.29 -9.35 -25.78
N ARG A 68 -20.60 -9.06 -25.95
CA ARG A 68 -21.29 -7.99 -25.22
C ARG A 68 -21.93 -8.50 -23.93
N PRO A 69 -21.91 -7.66 -22.85
CA PRO A 69 -21.19 -6.40 -22.74
C PRO A 69 -19.69 -6.61 -22.78
N ARG A 70 -18.97 -5.82 -23.57
CA ARG A 70 -17.53 -5.95 -23.76
C ARG A 70 -16.78 -5.58 -22.50
N ARG A 71 -15.77 -6.36 -22.13
CA ARG A 71 -14.91 -6.18 -20.95
C ARG A 71 -13.46 -6.03 -21.39
N LEU A 72 -12.96 -4.80 -21.28
CA LEU A 72 -11.67 -4.40 -21.79
C LEU A 72 -10.73 -4.02 -20.63
N VAL A 73 -9.78 -4.89 -20.29
CA VAL A 73 -8.74 -4.61 -19.29
C VAL A 73 -7.58 -3.87 -19.94
N ILE A 74 -7.24 -2.69 -19.40
CA ILE A 74 -6.07 -1.92 -19.81
C ILE A 74 -4.96 -2.04 -18.76
N MET A 75 -3.76 -2.44 -19.21
CA MET A 75 -2.58 -2.65 -18.37
C MET A 75 -1.42 -1.80 -18.89
N VAL A 76 -1.57 -0.48 -18.81
CA VAL A 76 -0.59 0.49 -19.28
C VAL A 76 -0.08 1.39 -18.16
N LYS A 77 0.96 2.17 -18.43
CA LYS A 77 1.46 3.15 -17.47
C LYS A 77 0.37 4.19 -17.17
N ALA A 78 0.20 4.51 -15.88
CA ALA A 78 -0.73 5.54 -15.41
C ALA A 78 -0.45 6.94 -16.02
N GLY A 79 -1.48 7.77 -16.05
CA GLY A 79 -1.45 9.12 -16.60
C GLY A 79 -1.80 9.17 -18.10
N ASP A 80 -1.07 9.99 -18.87
CA ASP A 80 -1.33 10.21 -20.31
C ASP A 80 -1.42 8.94 -21.15
N PRO A 81 -0.61 7.87 -20.93
CA PRO A 81 -0.77 6.61 -21.65
C PRO A 81 -2.15 5.96 -21.46
N THR A 82 -2.71 6.01 -20.25
CA THR A 82 -4.07 5.52 -19.97
C THR A 82 -5.10 6.34 -20.75
N ASP A 83 -5.00 7.67 -20.72
CA ASP A 83 -5.91 8.55 -21.46
C ASP A 83 -5.82 8.34 -22.98
N ALA A 84 -4.61 8.04 -23.50
CA ALA A 84 -4.42 7.72 -24.92
C ALA A 84 -5.14 6.43 -25.32
N VAL A 85 -5.05 5.38 -24.49
CA VAL A 85 -5.75 4.11 -24.73
C VAL A 85 -7.25 4.32 -24.65
N ILE A 86 -7.76 5.07 -23.67
CA ILE A 86 -9.20 5.38 -23.58
C ILE A 86 -9.68 6.11 -24.82
N ARG A 87 -8.97 7.13 -25.31
CA ARG A 87 -9.31 7.85 -26.56
C ARG A 87 -9.34 6.95 -27.79
N GLU A 88 -8.51 5.93 -27.84
CA GLU A 88 -8.46 4.97 -28.95
C GLU A 88 -9.65 4.00 -28.91
N PHE A 89 -9.98 3.48 -27.73
CA PHE A 89 -10.96 2.40 -27.60
C PHE A 89 -12.42 2.90 -27.38
N ALA A 90 -12.63 3.97 -26.62
CA ALA A 90 -13.98 4.44 -26.27
C ALA A 90 -14.89 4.68 -27.49
N PRO A 91 -14.41 5.26 -28.64
CA PRO A 91 -15.25 5.42 -29.82
C PRO A 91 -15.69 4.12 -30.51
N LEU A 92 -15.08 2.99 -30.15
CA LEU A 92 -15.40 1.66 -30.68
C LEU A 92 -16.36 0.88 -29.78
N LEU A 93 -16.63 1.39 -28.56
CA LEU A 93 -17.47 0.77 -27.55
C LEU A 93 -18.91 1.30 -27.64
N GLU A 94 -19.82 0.58 -27.01
CA GLU A 94 -21.24 0.89 -26.96
C GLU A 94 -21.73 0.99 -25.51
N PRO A 95 -22.88 1.65 -25.26
CA PRO A 95 -23.46 1.69 -23.92
C PRO A 95 -23.60 0.31 -23.29
N GLY A 96 -23.15 0.18 -22.04
CA GLY A 96 -23.07 -1.08 -21.28
C GLY A 96 -21.72 -1.79 -21.39
N ASP A 97 -20.86 -1.42 -22.35
CA ASP A 97 -19.48 -1.92 -22.39
C ASP A 97 -18.63 -1.31 -21.26
N MET A 98 -17.51 -1.92 -20.91
CA MET A 98 -16.67 -1.45 -19.81
C MET A 98 -15.18 -1.44 -20.14
N ILE A 99 -14.50 -0.42 -19.65
CA ILE A 99 -13.03 -0.31 -19.57
C ILE A 99 -12.62 -0.54 -18.14
N ILE A 100 -11.73 -1.50 -17.91
CA ILE A 100 -11.17 -1.86 -16.60
C ILE A 100 -9.72 -1.39 -16.57
N ASP A 101 -9.42 -0.35 -15.80
CA ASP A 101 -8.04 0.14 -15.62
C ASP A 101 -7.36 -0.64 -14.49
N GLY A 102 -6.50 -1.60 -14.85
CA GLY A 102 -5.71 -2.40 -13.92
C GLY A 102 -4.33 -1.80 -13.61
N GLY A 103 -4.04 -0.60 -14.11
CA GLY A 103 -2.80 0.13 -13.80
C GLY A 103 -2.79 0.70 -12.38
N ASN A 104 -1.61 1.12 -11.90
CA ASN A 104 -1.51 1.88 -10.64
C ASN A 104 -1.80 3.36 -10.92
N ALA A 105 -3.06 3.71 -11.21
CA ALA A 105 -3.47 5.07 -11.52
C ALA A 105 -3.75 5.91 -10.28
N HIS A 106 -3.62 7.23 -10.42
CA HIS A 106 -4.08 8.16 -9.39
C HIS A 106 -5.61 8.18 -9.38
N PHE A 107 -6.23 7.99 -8.22
CA PHE A 107 -7.68 7.82 -8.11
C PHE A 107 -8.49 9.05 -8.60
N ALA A 108 -7.93 10.26 -8.51
CA ALA A 108 -8.59 11.46 -9.03
C ALA A 108 -8.71 11.44 -10.56
N ASP A 109 -7.70 10.90 -11.27
CA ASP A 109 -7.80 10.66 -12.71
C ASP A 109 -8.86 9.61 -13.02
N THR A 110 -8.95 8.57 -12.20
CA THR A 110 -9.96 7.52 -12.33
C THR A 110 -11.38 8.10 -12.19
N ARG A 111 -11.61 8.97 -11.20
CA ARG A 111 -12.89 9.67 -11.02
C ARG A 111 -13.24 10.56 -12.20
N ARG A 112 -12.27 11.26 -12.77
CA ARG A 112 -12.46 12.07 -13.98
C ARG A 112 -12.85 11.19 -15.17
N ARG A 113 -12.09 10.11 -15.43
CA ARG A 113 -12.32 9.17 -16.53
C ARG A 113 -13.68 8.48 -16.43
N GLU A 114 -14.04 8.06 -15.22
CA GLU A 114 -15.34 7.43 -14.94
C GLU A 114 -16.50 8.38 -15.29
N ARG A 115 -16.43 9.64 -14.86
CA ARG A 115 -17.45 10.63 -15.16
C ARG A 115 -17.59 10.89 -16.68
N GLU A 116 -16.45 11.05 -17.38
CA GLU A 116 -16.42 11.31 -18.82
C GLU A 116 -16.97 10.13 -19.64
N LEU A 117 -16.70 8.89 -19.24
CA LEU A 117 -17.17 7.69 -19.93
C LEU A 117 -18.63 7.34 -19.58
N ARG A 118 -19.04 7.60 -18.36
CA ARG A 118 -20.44 7.42 -17.93
C ARG A 118 -21.41 8.26 -18.74
N GLU A 119 -21.03 9.48 -19.15
CA GLU A 119 -21.82 10.32 -20.05
C GLU A 119 -22.06 9.66 -21.44
N GLN A 120 -21.18 8.73 -21.81
CA GLN A 120 -21.29 7.93 -23.04
C GLN A 120 -21.95 6.56 -22.80
N GLY A 121 -22.39 6.28 -21.57
CA GLY A 121 -22.96 4.99 -21.17
C GLY A 121 -21.92 3.86 -21.02
N ILE A 122 -20.64 4.17 -21.01
CA ILE A 122 -19.54 3.21 -20.85
C ILE A 122 -19.13 3.17 -19.37
N HIS A 123 -19.02 1.97 -18.81
CA HIS A 123 -18.51 1.80 -17.46
C HIS A 123 -16.98 1.94 -17.43
N PHE A 124 -16.46 2.69 -16.45
CA PHE A 124 -15.03 2.73 -16.16
C PHE A 124 -14.77 2.19 -14.77
N VAL A 125 -13.95 1.14 -14.68
CA VAL A 125 -13.67 0.40 -13.45
C VAL A 125 -12.20 0.55 -13.10
N GLY A 126 -11.87 1.49 -12.20
CA GLY A 126 -10.53 1.59 -11.65
C GLY A 126 -10.26 0.41 -10.72
N THR A 127 -9.31 -0.43 -11.07
CA THR A 127 -9.07 -1.71 -10.40
C THR A 127 -7.65 -1.79 -9.89
N GLY A 128 -7.47 -1.72 -8.57
CA GLY A 128 -6.19 -2.01 -7.95
C GLY A 128 -5.87 -3.50 -8.03
N ILE A 129 -4.71 -3.84 -8.60
CA ILE A 129 -4.23 -5.23 -8.69
C ILE A 129 -2.91 -5.32 -7.93
N SER A 130 -2.81 -6.26 -6.99
CA SER A 130 -1.62 -6.51 -6.19
C SER A 130 -1.08 -7.92 -6.41
N GLY A 131 0.13 -8.20 -5.88
CA GLY A 131 0.77 -9.51 -5.94
C GLY A 131 1.97 -9.61 -6.87
N GLY A 132 2.32 -8.53 -7.58
CA GLY A 132 3.47 -8.51 -8.48
C GLY A 132 3.29 -9.45 -9.68
N GLU A 133 4.41 -9.87 -10.25
CA GLU A 133 4.44 -10.75 -11.43
C GLU A 133 3.78 -12.10 -11.17
N GLU A 134 4.14 -12.71 -10.05
CA GLU A 134 3.63 -14.02 -9.64
C GLU A 134 2.13 -13.95 -9.32
N GLY A 135 1.72 -12.96 -8.52
CA GLY A 135 0.31 -12.80 -8.15
C GLY A 135 -0.58 -12.57 -9.37
N ALA A 136 -0.15 -11.77 -10.33
CA ALA A 136 -0.92 -11.55 -11.56
C ALA A 136 -1.21 -12.86 -12.32
N LEU A 137 -0.27 -13.82 -12.27
CA LEU A 137 -0.40 -15.13 -12.93
C LEU A 137 -1.18 -16.15 -12.11
N ASN A 138 -0.92 -16.22 -10.80
CA ASN A 138 -1.34 -17.33 -9.94
C ASN A 138 -2.47 -16.95 -8.96
N GLY A 139 -2.91 -15.71 -8.96
CA GLY A 139 -3.99 -15.20 -8.13
C GLY A 139 -3.62 -13.88 -7.44
N PRO A 140 -4.05 -12.73 -7.98
CA PRO A 140 -3.84 -11.45 -7.34
C PRO A 140 -4.89 -11.14 -6.27
N SER A 141 -4.57 -10.21 -5.35
CA SER A 141 -5.58 -9.46 -4.62
C SER A 141 -6.10 -8.34 -5.53
N ILE A 142 -7.42 -8.23 -5.66
CA ILE A 142 -8.06 -7.32 -6.61
C ILE A 142 -9.01 -6.37 -5.88
N MET A 143 -8.88 -5.08 -6.16
CA MET A 143 -9.64 -3.98 -5.56
C MET A 143 -10.42 -3.23 -6.64
N PRO A 144 -11.50 -3.79 -7.20
CA PRO A 144 -12.32 -3.11 -8.20
C PRO A 144 -13.20 -2.03 -7.56
N GLY A 145 -13.17 -0.84 -8.16
CA GLY A 145 -14.13 0.24 -7.90
C GLY A 145 -15.22 0.27 -8.98
N GLY A 146 -15.80 1.45 -9.19
CA GLY A 146 -16.81 1.68 -10.21
C GLY A 146 -18.24 1.36 -9.75
N SER A 147 -19.18 1.28 -10.70
CA SER A 147 -20.59 1.06 -10.36
C SER A 147 -20.88 -0.37 -9.88
N LYS A 148 -21.88 -0.53 -9.03
CA LYS A 148 -22.37 -1.87 -8.61
C LYS A 148 -22.82 -2.72 -9.81
N GLU A 149 -23.34 -2.07 -10.87
CA GLU A 149 -23.74 -2.73 -12.10
C GLU A 149 -22.53 -3.32 -12.85
N SER A 150 -21.45 -2.55 -12.99
CA SER A 150 -20.22 -3.06 -13.60
C SER A 150 -19.63 -4.23 -12.81
N TYR A 151 -19.66 -4.15 -11.47
CA TYR A 151 -19.19 -5.25 -10.62
C TYR A 151 -20.07 -6.50 -10.73
N ALA A 152 -21.39 -6.36 -10.82
CA ALA A 152 -22.28 -7.50 -11.02
C ALA A 152 -21.92 -8.32 -12.28
N SER A 153 -21.42 -7.64 -13.33
CA SER A 153 -20.97 -8.29 -14.57
C SER A 153 -19.53 -8.82 -14.51
N LEU A 154 -18.63 -8.09 -13.87
CA LEU A 154 -17.18 -8.38 -13.84
C LEU A 154 -16.78 -9.24 -12.65
N GLY A 155 -17.43 -9.06 -11.49
CA GLY A 155 -17.08 -9.69 -10.22
C GLY A 155 -16.85 -11.19 -10.27
N PRO A 156 -17.76 -12.00 -10.85
CA PRO A 156 -17.58 -13.46 -10.95
C PRO A 156 -16.30 -13.87 -11.69
N MET A 157 -15.86 -13.07 -12.67
CA MET A 157 -14.61 -13.33 -13.39
C MET A 157 -13.40 -13.00 -12.51
N LEU A 158 -13.44 -11.88 -11.80
CA LEU A 158 -12.39 -11.47 -10.89
C LEU A 158 -12.25 -12.40 -9.69
N GLU A 159 -13.37 -12.87 -9.13
CA GLU A 159 -13.39 -13.89 -8.05
C GLU A 159 -12.69 -15.19 -8.46
N LYS A 160 -12.87 -15.59 -9.71
CA LYS A 160 -12.30 -16.85 -10.22
C LYS A 160 -10.77 -16.74 -10.40
N ILE A 161 -10.26 -15.61 -10.81
CA ILE A 161 -8.82 -15.38 -11.05
C ILE A 161 -8.06 -14.87 -9.84
N SER A 162 -8.77 -14.42 -8.79
CA SER A 162 -8.12 -13.88 -7.58
C SER A 162 -7.48 -14.99 -6.74
N ALA A 163 -6.53 -14.61 -5.89
CA ALA A 163 -6.05 -15.48 -4.82
C ALA A 163 -7.21 -15.96 -3.94
N LYS A 164 -7.04 -17.10 -3.32
CA LYS A 164 -7.91 -17.59 -2.26
C LYS A 164 -7.19 -17.46 -0.93
N ALA A 165 -7.88 -16.95 0.07
CA ALA A 165 -7.39 -16.95 1.44
C ALA A 165 -7.46 -18.37 2.02
N ALA A 166 -6.93 -18.58 3.23
CA ALA A 166 -6.93 -19.90 3.88
C ALA A 166 -8.35 -20.50 4.10
N ASP A 167 -9.36 -19.64 4.17
CA ASP A 167 -10.78 -20.01 4.26
C ASP A 167 -11.47 -20.15 2.89
N GLU A 168 -10.70 -20.27 1.80
CA GLU A 168 -11.15 -20.36 0.40
C GLU A 168 -11.91 -19.12 -0.10
N ALA A 169 -12.01 -18.05 0.70
CA ALA A 169 -12.62 -16.80 0.27
C ALA A 169 -11.78 -16.12 -0.82
N PRO A 170 -12.40 -15.61 -1.90
CA PRO A 170 -11.66 -14.90 -2.93
C PRO A 170 -11.11 -13.56 -2.41
N CYS A 171 -9.86 -13.26 -2.75
CA CYS A 171 -9.22 -11.99 -2.40
C CYS A 171 -9.63 -10.85 -3.36
N VAL A 172 -10.93 -10.66 -3.51
CA VAL A 172 -11.55 -9.61 -4.30
C VAL A 172 -12.87 -9.19 -3.68
N THR A 173 -13.16 -7.89 -3.68
CA THR A 173 -14.47 -7.33 -3.32
C THR A 173 -14.68 -6.02 -4.07
N HIS A 174 -15.94 -5.62 -4.30
CA HIS A 174 -16.26 -4.28 -4.76
C HIS A 174 -15.98 -3.28 -3.63
N VAL A 175 -14.92 -2.47 -3.79
CA VAL A 175 -14.46 -1.58 -2.71
C VAL A 175 -15.20 -0.25 -2.65
N GLY A 176 -15.97 0.12 -3.68
CA GLY A 176 -16.74 1.36 -3.70
C GLY A 176 -16.89 1.94 -5.10
N ALA A 177 -17.58 3.08 -5.20
CA ALA A 177 -17.83 3.74 -6.47
C ALA A 177 -16.56 4.37 -7.07
N ASP A 178 -16.66 4.80 -8.29
CA ASP A 178 -15.69 5.59 -9.09
C ASP A 178 -14.21 5.23 -8.82
N GLY A 179 -13.46 6.11 -8.17
CA GLY A 179 -12.01 5.97 -7.91
C GLY A 179 -11.62 5.09 -6.71
N ALA A 180 -12.58 4.53 -5.96
CA ALA A 180 -12.33 3.81 -4.71
C ALA A 180 -11.31 2.67 -4.86
N GLY A 181 -11.35 1.91 -5.96
CA GLY A 181 -10.42 0.81 -6.20
C GLY A 181 -8.97 1.26 -6.26
N HIS A 182 -8.66 2.32 -6.99
CA HIS A 182 -7.32 2.88 -7.05
C HIS A 182 -6.91 3.61 -5.77
N PHE A 183 -7.85 4.23 -5.06
CA PHE A 183 -7.58 4.83 -3.76
C PHE A 183 -7.16 3.78 -2.73
N VAL A 184 -7.93 2.70 -2.59
CA VAL A 184 -7.59 1.60 -1.67
C VAL A 184 -6.26 0.96 -2.05
N LYS A 185 -5.97 0.79 -3.36
CA LYS A 185 -4.67 0.29 -3.83
C LYS A 185 -3.54 1.26 -3.54
N MET A 186 -3.75 2.56 -3.64
CA MET A 186 -2.77 3.58 -3.29
C MET A 186 -2.38 3.48 -1.82
N VAL A 187 -3.38 3.42 -0.92
CA VAL A 187 -3.14 3.28 0.52
C VAL A 187 -2.48 1.94 0.87
N HIS A 188 -2.92 0.83 0.23
CA HIS A 188 -2.22 -0.46 0.33
C HIS A 188 -0.72 -0.30 0.07
N ASN A 189 -0.35 0.42 -0.99
CA ASN A 189 1.06 0.65 -1.31
C ASN A 189 1.74 1.58 -0.30
N GLY A 190 1.03 2.52 0.31
CA GLY A 190 1.55 3.32 1.42
C GLY A 190 1.92 2.47 2.63
N ILE A 191 1.04 1.56 3.03
CA ILE A 191 1.30 0.58 4.08
C ILE A 191 2.52 -0.30 3.72
N GLU A 192 2.60 -0.78 2.47
CA GLU A 192 3.74 -1.55 1.96
C GLU A 192 5.06 -0.78 2.14
N TYR A 193 5.09 0.51 1.85
CA TYR A 193 6.29 1.34 2.04
C TYR A 193 6.69 1.42 3.50
N ALA A 194 5.74 1.65 4.40
CA ALA A 194 5.99 1.69 5.84
C ALA A 194 6.51 0.34 6.36
N ASP A 195 5.87 -0.76 5.96
CA ASP A 195 6.27 -2.11 6.38
C ASP A 195 7.69 -2.46 5.91
N MET A 196 8.01 -2.17 4.65
CA MET A 196 9.37 -2.38 4.12
C MET A 196 10.41 -1.50 4.83
N GLN A 197 10.08 -0.26 5.18
CA GLN A 197 10.97 0.62 5.93
C GLN A 197 11.25 0.07 7.33
N LEU A 198 10.21 -0.35 8.05
CA LEU A 198 10.33 -0.94 9.39
C LEU A 198 11.18 -2.22 9.36
N ILE A 199 10.99 -3.08 8.36
CA ILE A 199 11.81 -4.29 8.15
C ILE A 199 13.27 -3.91 7.87
N GLY A 200 13.51 -2.88 7.04
CA GLY A 200 14.85 -2.39 6.77
C GLY A 200 15.55 -1.81 8.01
N GLU A 201 14.81 -1.09 8.86
CA GLU A 201 15.32 -0.58 10.14
C GLU A 201 15.62 -1.70 11.13
N ALA A 202 14.73 -2.72 11.22
CA ALA A 202 14.96 -3.91 12.02
C ALA A 202 16.24 -4.66 11.57
N TYR A 203 16.41 -4.84 10.26
CA TYR A 203 17.64 -5.41 9.69
C TYR A 203 18.88 -4.60 10.11
N GLN A 204 18.84 -3.27 9.98
CA GLN A 204 19.98 -2.42 10.33
C GLN A 204 20.29 -2.49 11.83
N LEU A 205 19.29 -2.48 12.69
CA LEU A 205 19.46 -2.65 14.15
C LEU A 205 20.10 -3.99 14.51
N LEU A 206 19.64 -5.08 13.91
CA LEU A 206 20.22 -6.41 14.13
C LEU A 206 21.66 -6.51 13.62
N ARG A 207 21.97 -5.81 12.52
CA ARG A 207 23.31 -5.78 11.95
C ARG A 207 24.27 -4.90 12.76
N ASP A 208 23.91 -3.64 13.01
CA ASP A 208 24.83 -2.63 13.50
C ASP A 208 24.88 -2.60 15.05
N VAL A 209 23.75 -2.89 15.72
CA VAL A 209 23.66 -2.90 17.18
C VAL A 209 23.88 -4.32 17.74
N ALA A 210 23.18 -5.33 17.21
CA ALA A 210 23.36 -6.70 17.69
C ALA A 210 24.61 -7.39 17.10
N GLY A 211 25.15 -6.92 15.97
CA GLY A 211 26.36 -7.46 15.35
C GLY A 211 26.14 -8.74 14.54
N TYR A 212 24.92 -9.06 14.16
CA TYR A 212 24.62 -10.26 13.37
C TYR A 212 25.00 -10.09 11.90
N THR A 213 25.45 -11.17 11.30
CA THR A 213 25.64 -11.28 9.85
C THR A 213 24.30 -11.36 9.11
N PRO A 214 24.23 -10.99 7.81
CA PRO A 214 23.00 -11.14 7.03
C PRO A 214 22.38 -12.55 7.09
N ALA A 215 23.20 -13.60 7.05
CA ALA A 215 22.73 -14.98 7.17
C ALA A 215 22.09 -15.29 8.54
N GLN A 216 22.67 -14.82 9.63
CA GLN A 216 22.08 -14.96 10.97
C GLN A 216 20.77 -14.18 11.10
N ILE A 217 20.72 -12.98 10.50
CA ILE A 217 19.50 -12.18 10.47
C ILE A 217 18.42 -12.89 9.64
N ALA A 218 18.78 -13.53 8.52
CA ALA A 218 17.83 -14.35 7.76
C ALA A 218 17.20 -15.45 8.63
N ASP A 219 17.97 -16.13 9.47
CA ASP A 219 17.43 -17.16 10.37
C ASP A 219 16.52 -16.57 11.46
N ILE A 220 16.83 -15.37 11.96
CA ILE A 220 15.97 -14.65 12.90
C ILE A 220 14.62 -14.32 12.20
N PHE A 221 14.64 -13.77 10.97
CA PHE A 221 13.42 -13.48 10.23
C PHE A 221 12.61 -14.73 9.89
N ARG A 222 13.25 -15.86 9.56
CA ARG A 222 12.55 -17.16 9.41
C ARG A 222 11.82 -17.57 10.68
N THR A 223 12.48 -17.39 11.83
CA THR A 223 11.86 -17.67 13.13
C THR A 223 10.66 -16.76 13.37
N TRP A 224 10.81 -15.46 13.16
CA TRP A 224 9.72 -14.50 13.31
C TRP A 224 8.54 -14.80 12.37
N ASN A 225 8.81 -15.34 11.17
CA ASN A 225 7.77 -15.72 10.21
C ASN A 225 6.96 -16.96 10.62
N THR A 226 7.31 -17.65 11.67
CA THR A 226 6.50 -18.74 12.26
C THR A 226 5.53 -18.27 13.33
N GLY A 227 5.56 -16.97 13.66
CA GLY A 227 4.79 -16.36 14.74
C GLY A 227 3.87 -15.24 14.26
N ARG A 228 3.67 -14.25 15.13
CA ARG A 228 2.78 -13.11 14.87
C ARG A 228 3.25 -12.14 13.78
N LEU A 229 4.52 -12.20 13.38
CA LEU A 229 5.10 -11.46 12.25
C LEU A 229 4.96 -12.19 10.91
N ASP A 230 4.32 -13.38 10.88
CA ASP A 230 4.09 -14.13 9.66
C ASP A 230 3.48 -13.24 8.58
N SER A 231 4.27 -13.03 7.53
CA SER A 231 3.90 -12.19 6.39
C SER A 231 4.83 -12.43 5.20
N TYR A 232 4.32 -12.14 4.01
CA TYR A 232 5.11 -12.25 2.79
C TYR A 232 6.39 -11.41 2.80
N LEU A 233 6.33 -10.18 3.32
CA LEU A 233 7.51 -9.31 3.38
C LEU A 233 8.57 -9.86 4.34
N ILE A 234 8.18 -10.47 5.45
CA ILE A 234 9.13 -11.16 6.36
C ILE A 234 9.73 -12.39 5.70
N GLU A 235 8.91 -13.20 5.01
CA GLU A 235 9.36 -14.38 4.24
C GLU A 235 10.44 -14.00 3.22
N ILE A 236 10.13 -13.07 2.31
CA ILE A 236 11.08 -12.68 1.27
C ILE A 236 12.31 -11.93 1.81
N THR A 237 12.20 -11.28 2.96
CA THR A 237 13.35 -10.67 3.63
C THR A 237 14.36 -11.73 4.03
N ALA A 238 13.91 -12.85 4.60
CA ALA A 238 14.79 -13.97 4.95
C ALA A 238 15.48 -14.56 3.69
N GLU A 239 14.75 -14.68 2.58
CA GLU A 239 15.31 -15.16 1.31
C GLU A 239 16.36 -14.20 0.73
N VAL A 240 16.05 -12.88 0.70
CA VAL A 240 16.99 -11.85 0.23
C VAL A 240 18.27 -11.82 1.08
N LEU A 241 18.14 -11.92 2.40
CA LEU A 241 19.28 -11.88 3.33
C LEU A 241 20.15 -13.15 3.28
N SER A 242 19.58 -14.30 2.93
CA SER A 242 20.31 -15.54 2.77
C SER A 242 21.01 -15.69 1.42
N HIS A 243 20.63 -14.84 0.44
CA HIS A 243 21.18 -14.92 -0.90
C HIS A 243 22.64 -14.44 -0.95
N VAL A 244 23.50 -15.26 -1.54
CA VAL A 244 24.92 -14.95 -1.80
C VAL A 244 25.11 -14.65 -3.27
N ASP A 245 25.69 -13.51 -3.58
CA ASP A 245 26.02 -13.14 -4.93
C ASP A 245 27.06 -14.10 -5.53
N ALA A 246 26.72 -14.69 -6.67
CA ALA A 246 27.52 -15.73 -7.30
C ALA A 246 28.86 -15.23 -7.85
N GLU A 247 28.97 -13.95 -8.19
CA GLU A 247 30.18 -13.37 -8.77
C GLU A 247 31.19 -12.97 -7.68
N THR A 248 30.71 -12.36 -6.58
CA THR A 248 31.57 -11.82 -5.52
C THR A 248 31.73 -12.73 -4.31
N GLY A 249 30.83 -13.70 -4.13
CA GLY A 249 30.77 -14.55 -2.93
C GLY A 249 30.34 -13.80 -1.67
N LYS A 250 29.84 -12.58 -1.79
CA LYS A 250 29.36 -11.76 -0.66
C LYS A 250 27.84 -11.89 -0.49
N PRO A 251 27.31 -11.58 0.71
CA PRO A 251 25.87 -11.43 0.86
C PRO A 251 25.30 -10.44 -0.18
N PHE A 252 24.17 -10.78 -0.79
CA PHE A 252 23.55 -9.97 -1.85
C PHE A 252 23.30 -8.52 -1.39
N VAL A 253 22.85 -8.31 -0.17
CA VAL A 253 22.59 -6.98 0.41
C VAL A 253 23.86 -6.12 0.56
N ASP A 254 25.05 -6.70 0.50
CA ASP A 254 26.33 -5.99 0.58
C ASP A 254 26.87 -5.56 -0.79
N VAL A 255 26.27 -6.05 -1.89
CA VAL A 255 26.64 -5.67 -3.27
C VAL A 255 25.60 -4.80 -3.96
N VAL A 256 24.36 -4.76 -3.43
CA VAL A 256 23.31 -3.87 -3.93
C VAL A 256 23.54 -2.46 -3.44
N VAL A 257 23.34 -1.48 -4.33
CA VAL A 257 23.40 -0.06 -3.97
C VAL A 257 22.26 0.28 -3.01
N ASP A 258 22.57 0.98 -1.92
CA ASP A 258 21.64 1.37 -0.85
C ASP A 258 20.68 2.51 -1.25
N GLN A 259 20.02 2.35 -2.40
CA GLN A 259 19.04 3.27 -2.95
C GLN A 259 17.73 2.52 -3.25
N ALA A 260 16.63 2.97 -2.66
CA ALA A 260 15.32 2.39 -2.88
C ALA A 260 14.49 3.28 -3.82
N GLU A 261 14.17 2.76 -5.01
CA GLU A 261 13.34 3.47 -5.99
C GLU A 261 11.85 3.45 -5.60
N GLN A 262 11.08 4.38 -6.17
CA GLN A 262 9.63 4.45 -5.98
C GLN A 262 8.90 4.78 -7.29
N LYS A 263 7.70 4.24 -7.46
CA LYS A 263 6.82 4.52 -8.61
C LYS A 263 5.77 5.61 -8.33
N GLY A 264 5.77 6.21 -7.13
CA GLY A 264 4.98 7.36 -6.75
C GLY A 264 3.71 7.07 -5.93
N THR A 265 3.25 5.82 -5.80
CA THR A 265 2.03 5.49 -5.06
C THR A 265 2.11 5.81 -3.57
N GLY A 266 3.23 5.50 -2.90
CA GLY A 266 3.44 5.87 -1.49
C GLY A 266 3.47 7.40 -1.29
N ARG A 267 4.04 8.14 -2.23
CA ARG A 267 3.99 9.62 -2.22
C ARG A 267 2.55 10.12 -2.34
N TRP A 268 1.74 9.54 -3.21
CA TRP A 268 0.32 9.93 -3.35
C TRP A 268 -0.45 9.66 -2.07
N THR A 269 -0.21 8.53 -1.39
CA THR A 269 -0.79 8.25 -0.08
C THR A 269 -0.53 9.40 0.89
N VAL A 270 0.72 9.84 1.04
CA VAL A 270 1.07 10.95 1.94
C VAL A 270 0.43 12.27 1.51
N GLN A 271 0.41 12.59 0.22
CA GLN A 271 -0.20 13.81 -0.30
C GLN A 271 -1.70 13.87 0.00
N ILE A 272 -2.40 12.78 -0.24
CA ILE A 272 -3.84 12.69 0.00
C ILE A 272 -4.16 12.65 1.50
N ALA A 273 -3.34 11.99 2.31
CA ALA A 273 -3.50 12.02 3.76
C ALA A 273 -3.40 13.45 4.32
N LEU A 274 -2.51 14.30 3.75
CA LEU A 274 -2.44 15.72 4.11
C LEU A 274 -3.71 16.47 3.71
N ASP A 275 -4.25 16.21 2.52
CA ASP A 275 -5.49 16.83 2.05
C ASP A 275 -6.70 16.40 2.91
N LEU A 276 -6.73 15.15 3.34
CA LEU A 276 -7.76 14.59 4.23
C LEU A 276 -7.54 14.93 5.72
N GLY A 277 -6.40 15.50 6.09
CA GLY A 277 -6.05 15.76 7.49
C GLY A 277 -5.74 14.50 8.30
N VAL A 278 -5.34 13.40 7.66
CA VAL A 278 -5.03 12.12 8.32
C VAL A 278 -3.55 12.02 8.67
N PRO A 279 -3.17 11.74 9.92
CA PRO A 279 -1.78 11.63 10.33
C PRO A 279 -1.18 10.26 9.98
N VAL A 280 -0.57 10.14 8.81
CA VAL A 280 0.13 8.92 8.34
C VAL A 280 1.65 9.04 8.52
N SER A 281 2.10 9.40 9.70
CA SER A 281 3.51 9.74 9.97
C SER A 281 4.48 8.60 9.63
N GLY A 282 4.16 7.34 9.94
CA GLY A 282 5.02 6.20 9.62
C GLY A 282 5.14 5.97 8.10
N ILE A 283 4.05 6.12 7.35
CA ILE A 283 4.05 6.03 5.88
C ILE A 283 4.85 7.20 5.29
N ALA A 284 4.70 8.41 5.85
CA ALA A 284 5.43 9.58 5.39
C ALA A 284 6.94 9.41 5.59
N GLU A 285 7.39 8.93 6.74
CA GLU A 285 8.80 8.67 7.00
C GLU A 285 9.39 7.61 6.05
N ALA A 286 8.64 6.58 5.70
CA ALA A 286 9.08 5.61 4.69
C ALA A 286 9.30 6.24 3.31
N VAL A 287 8.45 7.18 2.90
CA VAL A 287 8.62 7.95 1.66
C VAL A 287 9.85 8.86 1.72
N PHE A 288 10.06 9.55 2.85
CA PHE A 288 11.23 10.41 3.04
C PHE A 288 12.53 9.60 3.12
N ALA A 289 12.55 8.47 3.80
CA ALA A 289 13.71 7.58 3.86
C ALA A 289 14.13 7.09 2.47
N ARG A 290 13.16 6.65 1.64
CA ARG A 290 13.42 6.30 0.23
C ARG A 290 13.96 7.49 -0.56
N SER A 291 13.38 8.67 -0.39
CA SER A 291 13.87 9.87 -1.06
C SER A 291 15.29 10.21 -0.65
N LEU A 292 15.60 10.16 0.65
CA LEU A 292 16.96 10.39 1.15
C LEU A 292 17.95 9.35 0.63
N SER A 293 17.57 8.08 0.53
CA SER A 293 18.44 7.03 0.00
C SER A 293 18.91 7.34 -1.44
N GLY A 294 18.05 7.95 -2.25
CA GLY A 294 18.37 8.36 -3.62
C GLY A 294 19.26 9.60 -3.75
N HIS A 295 19.49 10.35 -2.67
CA HIS A 295 20.34 11.55 -2.68
C HIS A 295 21.80 11.25 -2.37
N ALA A 296 22.48 10.43 -3.19
CA ALA A 296 23.86 9.99 -2.97
C ALA A 296 24.83 11.15 -2.71
N ALA A 297 24.80 12.21 -3.53
CA ALA A 297 25.69 13.35 -3.38
C ALA A 297 25.51 14.10 -2.03
N LEU A 298 24.26 14.23 -1.55
CA LEU A 298 23.96 14.82 -0.25
C LEU A 298 24.50 13.95 0.89
N ARG A 299 24.28 12.64 0.81
CA ARG A 299 24.77 11.68 1.80
C ARG A 299 26.30 11.65 1.84
N ASP A 300 26.96 11.65 0.68
CA ASP A 300 28.44 11.68 0.57
C ASP A 300 29.03 12.96 1.20
N ALA A 301 28.44 14.11 0.92
CA ALA A 301 28.87 15.38 1.52
C ALA A 301 28.68 15.43 3.04
N SER A 302 27.78 14.62 3.59
CA SER A 302 27.42 14.61 5.02
C SER A 302 28.13 13.52 5.84
N ARG A 303 28.90 12.62 5.23
CA ARG A 303 29.57 11.49 5.93
C ARG A 303 30.55 11.93 7.02
N GLY A 304 31.06 13.16 6.95
CA GLY A 304 32.00 13.71 7.94
C GLY A 304 31.35 14.39 9.15
N LEU A 305 30.01 14.39 9.24
CA LEU A 305 29.31 14.97 10.39
C LEU A 305 29.60 14.17 11.65
N ALA A 306 29.80 14.87 12.78
CA ALA A 306 30.07 14.22 14.06
C ALA A 306 28.85 13.45 14.57
N GLY A 307 29.07 12.25 15.07
CA GLY A 307 28.03 11.40 15.63
C GLY A 307 28.65 10.15 16.29
N PRO A 308 27.85 9.37 17.02
CA PRO A 308 28.31 8.09 17.56
C PRO A 308 28.57 7.09 16.43
N THR A 309 29.46 6.14 16.69
CA THR A 309 29.66 4.97 15.83
C THR A 309 29.06 3.76 16.53
N ALA A 310 28.24 2.99 15.83
CA ALA A 310 27.62 1.80 16.37
C ALA A 310 28.71 0.79 16.83
N THR A 311 28.51 0.24 18.01
CA THR A 311 29.38 -0.79 18.60
C THR A 311 28.52 -2.01 18.93
N PRO A 312 28.80 -3.17 18.31
CA PRO A 312 27.98 -4.36 18.55
C PRO A 312 27.95 -4.77 20.02
N LEU A 313 26.78 -5.24 20.45
CA LEU A 313 26.55 -5.79 21.78
C LEU A 313 27.28 -7.12 21.97
N GLY A 314 27.47 -7.54 23.22
CA GLY A 314 27.91 -8.90 23.54
C GLY A 314 26.85 -9.95 23.14
N GLU A 315 27.26 -11.20 22.91
CA GLU A 315 26.39 -12.26 22.35
C GLU A 315 25.09 -12.46 23.15
N SER A 316 25.14 -12.46 24.47
CA SER A 316 23.97 -12.63 25.33
C SER A 316 23.02 -11.41 25.28
N GLU A 317 23.57 -10.20 25.16
CA GLU A 317 22.81 -8.98 25.03
C GLU A 317 22.18 -8.83 23.62
N ALA A 318 22.89 -9.32 22.59
CA ALA A 318 22.43 -9.31 21.21
C ALA A 318 21.16 -10.15 21.03
N ALA A 319 21.09 -11.34 21.64
CA ALA A 319 19.89 -12.18 21.59
C ALA A 319 18.68 -11.50 22.25
N ALA A 320 18.84 -10.96 23.45
CA ALA A 320 17.78 -10.21 24.12
C ALA A 320 17.36 -8.94 23.35
N PHE A 321 18.31 -8.30 22.66
CA PHE A 321 18.01 -7.15 21.81
C PHE A 321 17.22 -7.56 20.56
N ALA A 322 17.52 -8.71 19.97
CA ALA A 322 16.75 -9.22 18.83
C ALA A 322 15.28 -9.48 19.21
N ASP A 323 15.03 -10.04 20.39
CA ASP A 323 13.65 -10.23 20.89
C ASP A 323 12.92 -8.88 21.06
N ARG A 324 13.61 -7.84 21.53
CA ARG A 324 13.05 -6.48 21.63
C ARG A 324 12.76 -5.87 20.26
N VAL A 325 13.63 -6.09 19.28
CA VAL A 325 13.41 -5.62 17.90
C VAL A 325 12.18 -6.28 17.30
N GLU A 326 11.93 -7.57 17.58
CA GLU A 326 10.68 -8.25 17.19
C GLU A 326 9.44 -7.54 17.73
N GLN A 327 9.45 -7.22 19.06
CA GLN A 327 8.35 -6.52 19.71
C GLN A 327 8.10 -5.13 19.07
N ALA A 328 9.18 -4.38 18.87
CA ALA A 328 9.15 -3.06 18.26
C ALA A 328 8.64 -3.10 16.81
N LEU A 329 9.11 -4.05 16.00
CA LEU A 329 8.66 -4.26 14.63
C LEU A 329 7.17 -4.57 14.58
N TYR A 330 6.71 -5.50 15.39
CA TYR A 330 5.32 -5.90 15.45
C TYR A 330 4.39 -4.73 15.83
N ALA A 331 4.72 -4.01 16.90
CA ALA A 331 3.94 -2.83 17.34
C ALA A 331 3.91 -1.74 16.27
N SER A 332 5.04 -1.47 15.62
CA SER A 332 5.15 -0.47 14.55
C SER A 332 4.36 -0.86 13.30
N LYS A 333 4.32 -2.16 12.95
CA LYS A 333 3.46 -2.67 11.85
C LYS A 333 1.98 -2.43 12.17
N ILE A 334 1.50 -2.72 13.37
CA ILE A 334 0.12 -2.43 13.78
C ILE A 334 -0.20 -0.94 13.59
N VAL A 335 0.70 -0.04 14.00
CA VAL A 335 0.51 1.41 13.80
C VAL A 335 0.44 1.77 12.32
N SER A 336 1.30 1.21 11.48
CA SER A 336 1.31 1.49 10.03
C SER A 336 0.00 1.08 9.36
N TYR A 337 -0.54 -0.10 9.69
CA TYR A 337 -1.86 -0.52 9.21
C TYR A 337 -2.98 0.35 9.78
N THR A 338 -2.90 0.71 11.07
CA THR A 338 -3.86 1.65 11.68
C THR A 338 -3.94 2.96 10.90
N GLN A 339 -2.79 3.54 10.55
CA GLN A 339 -2.73 4.79 9.77
C GLN A 339 -3.35 4.61 8.38
N GLY A 340 -3.03 3.51 7.69
CA GLY A 340 -3.59 3.21 6.38
C GLY A 340 -5.11 3.00 6.42
N PHE A 341 -5.62 2.22 7.36
CA PHE A 341 -7.07 2.02 7.50
C PHE A 341 -7.80 3.30 7.89
N HIS A 342 -7.18 4.17 8.70
CA HIS A 342 -7.73 5.50 8.99
C HIS A 342 -7.82 6.35 7.71
N GLU A 343 -6.81 6.31 6.84
CA GLU A 343 -6.85 7.02 5.56
C GLU A 343 -7.93 6.45 4.62
N VAL A 344 -8.11 5.12 4.58
CA VAL A 344 -9.21 4.51 3.81
C VAL A 344 -10.56 4.97 4.33
N ALA A 345 -10.76 5.01 5.64
CA ALA A 345 -12.00 5.48 6.26
C ALA A 345 -12.27 6.95 5.95
N ALA A 346 -11.28 7.82 6.12
CA ALA A 346 -11.40 9.24 5.83
C ALA A 346 -11.68 9.52 4.34
N GLY A 347 -11.02 8.81 3.44
CA GLY A 347 -11.31 8.91 2.01
C GLY A 347 -12.70 8.38 1.65
N SER A 348 -13.15 7.31 2.32
CA SER A 348 -14.50 6.78 2.15
C SER A 348 -15.57 7.82 2.53
N GLU A 349 -15.38 8.51 3.64
CA GLU A 349 -16.27 9.59 4.10
C GLU A 349 -16.24 10.79 3.15
N GLU A 350 -15.05 11.31 2.84
CA GLU A 350 -14.86 12.50 1.99
C GLU A 350 -15.47 12.34 0.60
N TYR A 351 -15.31 11.15 0.01
CA TYR A 351 -15.76 10.88 -1.37
C TYR A 351 -17.10 10.14 -1.47
N GLY A 352 -17.68 9.73 -0.34
CA GLY A 352 -18.98 9.05 -0.28
C GLY A 352 -18.96 7.63 -0.87
N TRP A 353 -17.90 6.86 -0.61
CA TRP A 353 -17.71 5.53 -1.21
C TRP A 353 -18.33 4.37 -0.42
N ASP A 354 -18.58 4.55 0.87
CA ASP A 354 -19.12 3.51 1.76
C ASP A 354 -18.24 2.23 1.76
N ILE A 355 -16.93 2.41 1.95
CA ILE A 355 -15.94 1.32 1.92
C ILE A 355 -16.05 0.48 3.19
N ASP A 356 -16.24 -0.83 3.03
CA ASP A 356 -16.19 -1.82 4.10
C ASP A 356 -14.73 -2.16 4.45
N LEU A 357 -14.24 -1.68 5.60
CA LEU A 357 -12.86 -1.89 6.05
C LEU A 357 -12.56 -3.35 6.38
N GLY A 358 -13.54 -4.10 6.90
CA GLY A 358 -13.42 -5.54 7.13
C GLY A 358 -13.23 -6.29 5.81
N ALA A 359 -14.02 -5.96 4.79
CA ALA A 359 -13.88 -6.54 3.46
C ALA A 359 -12.53 -6.17 2.80
N VAL A 360 -12.06 -4.92 2.96
CA VAL A 360 -10.73 -4.50 2.49
C VAL A 360 -9.63 -5.34 3.16
N SER A 361 -9.69 -5.51 4.48
CA SER A 361 -8.76 -6.37 5.20
C SER A 361 -8.78 -7.81 4.69
N ALA A 362 -9.99 -8.35 4.44
CA ALA A 362 -10.18 -9.71 3.95
C ALA A 362 -9.48 -9.99 2.62
N ILE A 363 -9.54 -9.05 1.68
CA ILE A 363 -8.94 -9.23 0.35
C ILE A 363 -7.41 -9.07 0.34
N TRP A 364 -6.81 -8.54 1.39
CA TRP A 364 -5.35 -8.43 1.51
C TRP A 364 -4.68 -9.68 2.12
N ARG A 365 -5.47 -10.67 2.56
CA ARG A 365 -4.95 -11.92 3.17
C ARG A 365 -4.22 -12.84 2.20
N GLY A 366 -4.43 -12.70 0.91
CA GLY A 366 -3.77 -13.50 -0.13
C GLY A 366 -3.52 -12.69 -1.41
N GLY A 367 -2.56 -13.10 -2.22
CA GLY A 367 -2.29 -12.51 -3.53
C GLY A 367 -1.84 -11.05 -3.50
N CYS A 368 -1.34 -10.54 -2.38
CA CYS A 368 -0.82 -9.17 -2.30
C CYS A 368 0.52 -9.11 -1.55
N ILE A 369 1.21 -7.98 -1.70
CA ILE A 369 2.55 -7.78 -1.11
C ILE A 369 2.49 -7.65 0.42
N ILE A 370 1.41 -7.09 0.97
CA ILE A 370 1.24 -6.85 2.41
C ILE A 370 0.48 -7.97 3.14
N ARG A 371 0.29 -9.14 2.51
CA ARG A 371 -0.37 -10.26 3.16
C ARG A 371 0.34 -10.67 4.44
N ALA A 372 -0.41 -10.77 5.54
CA ALA A 372 0.10 -11.04 6.88
C ALA A 372 -0.95 -11.75 7.74
N ALA A 373 -0.51 -12.55 8.68
CA ALA A 373 -1.39 -13.32 9.57
C ALA A 373 -2.35 -12.44 10.38
N PHE A 374 -1.93 -11.23 10.77
CA PHE A 374 -2.79 -10.36 11.58
C PHE A 374 -3.93 -9.67 10.80
N LEU A 375 -4.00 -9.80 9.48
CA LEU A 375 -5.13 -9.26 8.69
C LEU A 375 -6.47 -9.93 9.03
N ASP A 376 -6.47 -11.21 9.41
CA ASP A 376 -7.67 -11.86 9.91
C ASP A 376 -8.20 -11.20 11.18
N ARG A 377 -7.33 -10.72 12.05
CA ARG A 377 -7.70 -10.02 13.28
C ARG A 377 -8.20 -8.60 13.00
N ILE A 378 -7.61 -7.91 12.03
CA ILE A 378 -8.11 -6.60 11.55
C ILE A 378 -9.53 -6.78 11.00
N ARG A 379 -9.76 -7.82 10.19
CA ARG A 379 -11.08 -8.18 9.71
C ARG A 379 -12.06 -8.39 10.87
N ALA A 380 -11.69 -9.24 11.83
CA ALA A 380 -12.54 -9.53 12.98
C ALA A 380 -12.89 -8.28 13.81
N ALA A 381 -11.94 -7.35 13.98
CA ALA A 381 -12.16 -6.09 14.69
C ALA A 381 -13.20 -5.20 13.98
N TYR A 382 -13.10 -5.03 12.66
CA TYR A 382 -14.07 -4.25 11.88
C TYR A 382 -15.40 -4.97 11.67
N ASP A 383 -15.43 -6.30 11.55
CA ASP A 383 -16.68 -7.09 11.49
C ASP A 383 -17.46 -6.96 12.81
N ALA A 384 -16.76 -6.93 13.95
CA ALA A 384 -17.37 -6.73 15.27
C ALA A 384 -17.79 -5.27 15.52
N ARG A 385 -17.05 -4.32 15.00
CA ARG A 385 -17.26 -2.88 15.18
C ARG A 385 -16.94 -2.11 13.90
N PRO A 386 -17.88 -2.02 12.93
CA PRO A 386 -17.65 -1.32 11.66
C PRO A 386 -17.28 0.17 11.79
N ASP A 387 -17.71 0.81 12.89
CA ASP A 387 -17.43 2.20 13.23
C ASP A 387 -16.20 2.38 14.14
N LEU A 388 -15.32 1.36 14.23
CA LEU A 388 -14.10 1.42 15.04
C LEU A 388 -13.21 2.60 14.58
N PRO A 389 -12.97 3.61 15.43
CA PRO A 389 -12.29 4.83 15.01
C PRO A 389 -10.79 4.61 14.75
N SER A 390 -10.22 3.55 15.31
CA SER A 390 -8.82 3.19 15.18
C SER A 390 -8.64 1.73 15.58
N LEU A 391 -7.79 0.98 14.88
CA LEU A 391 -7.41 -0.38 15.30
C LEU A 391 -6.81 -0.38 16.71
N LEU A 392 -6.16 0.69 17.12
CA LEU A 392 -5.62 0.84 18.49
C LEU A 392 -6.71 0.97 19.58
N SER A 393 -7.97 1.16 19.18
CA SER A 393 -9.13 1.15 20.08
C SER A 393 -9.79 -0.24 20.18
N ASP A 394 -9.31 -1.21 19.42
CA ASP A 394 -9.65 -2.62 19.60
C ASP A 394 -8.87 -3.19 20.80
N GLU A 395 -9.54 -3.96 21.64
CA GLU A 395 -8.95 -4.45 22.90
C GLU A 395 -7.74 -5.35 22.66
N THR A 396 -7.78 -6.20 21.64
CA THR A 396 -6.69 -7.13 21.31
C THR A 396 -5.44 -6.37 20.87
N PHE A 397 -5.58 -5.44 19.93
CA PHE A 397 -4.45 -4.64 19.45
C PHE A 397 -3.91 -3.70 20.53
N ALA A 398 -4.78 -3.12 21.35
CA ALA A 398 -4.37 -2.28 22.49
C ALA A 398 -3.52 -3.05 23.51
N GLN A 399 -3.91 -4.28 23.84
CA GLN A 399 -3.16 -5.15 24.76
C GLN A 399 -1.81 -5.57 24.18
N GLU A 400 -1.76 -5.91 22.89
CA GLU A 400 -0.51 -6.31 22.21
C GLU A 400 0.52 -5.19 22.15
N ILE A 401 0.08 -3.97 21.84
CA ILE A 401 0.98 -2.80 21.87
C ILE A 401 1.41 -2.46 23.29
N ALA A 402 0.49 -2.54 24.26
CA ALA A 402 0.84 -2.32 25.66
C ALA A 402 1.91 -3.29 26.16
N ALA A 403 1.87 -4.54 25.71
CA ALA A 403 2.89 -5.53 26.03
C ALA A 403 4.26 -5.25 25.36
N ALA A 404 4.26 -4.68 24.16
CA ALA A 404 5.46 -4.45 23.36
C ALA A 404 6.12 -3.07 23.60
N GLN A 405 5.42 -2.11 24.18
CA GLN A 405 5.84 -0.70 24.17
C GLN A 405 7.11 -0.42 24.98
N ASP A 406 7.43 -1.18 26.02
CA ASP A 406 8.66 -1.00 26.81
C ASP A 406 9.87 -1.45 25.98
N ASP A 407 9.81 -2.61 25.35
CA ASP A 407 10.86 -3.10 24.46
C ASP A 407 11.06 -2.18 23.26
N TRP A 408 9.98 -1.65 22.70
CA TRP A 408 10.04 -0.67 21.62
C TRP A 408 10.80 0.60 21.99
N ARG A 409 10.59 1.11 23.22
CA ARG A 409 11.34 2.27 23.74
C ARG A 409 12.82 1.94 23.92
N GLU A 410 13.15 0.77 24.48
CA GLU A 410 14.52 0.34 24.65
C GLU A 410 15.25 0.20 23.30
N VAL A 411 14.58 -0.29 22.25
CA VAL A 411 15.14 -0.33 20.89
C VAL A 411 15.47 1.07 20.38
N LEU A 412 14.56 2.04 20.54
CA LEU A 412 14.80 3.43 20.10
C LEU A 412 15.89 4.13 20.93
N ILE A 413 16.01 3.83 22.23
CA ILE A 413 17.10 4.34 23.07
C ILE A 413 18.43 3.79 22.57
N ALA A 414 18.52 2.50 22.28
CA ALA A 414 19.73 1.87 21.75
C ALA A 414 20.11 2.44 20.38
N ALA A 415 19.14 2.54 19.46
CA ALA A 415 19.31 3.15 18.14
C ALA A 415 19.88 4.57 18.23
N THR A 416 19.26 5.41 19.06
CA THR A 416 19.65 6.82 19.23
C THR A 416 21.07 6.93 19.83
N ARG A 417 21.39 6.13 20.84
CA ARG A 417 22.73 6.14 21.48
C ARG A 417 23.81 5.69 20.52
N GLN A 418 23.50 4.81 19.58
CA GLN A 418 24.44 4.25 18.62
C GLN A 418 24.41 4.93 17.25
N GLY A 419 23.59 5.96 17.06
CA GLY A 419 23.50 6.70 15.81
C GLY A 419 22.89 5.91 14.64
N VAL A 420 22.10 4.87 14.93
CA VAL A 420 21.38 4.10 13.92
C VAL A 420 20.04 4.78 13.61
N PRO A 421 19.80 5.20 12.35
CA PRO A 421 18.57 5.91 12.01
C PRO A 421 17.36 4.94 12.00
N THR A 422 16.31 5.32 12.72
CA THR A 422 15.07 4.53 12.83
C THR A 422 13.83 5.44 12.71
N PRO A 423 13.69 6.21 11.60
CA PRO A 423 12.58 7.16 11.46
C PRO A 423 11.21 6.48 11.50
N GLY A 424 11.04 5.30 10.91
CA GLY A 424 9.78 4.56 10.92
C GLY A 424 9.37 4.11 12.32
N PHE A 425 10.26 3.47 13.07
CA PHE A 425 10.00 3.08 14.46
C PHE A 425 9.71 4.28 15.36
N ALA A 426 10.48 5.36 15.19
CA ALA A 426 10.31 6.57 15.99
C ALA A 426 8.98 7.29 15.70
N ALA A 427 8.61 7.42 14.43
CA ALA A 427 7.34 8.03 14.03
C ALA A 427 6.14 7.20 14.51
N ALA A 428 6.22 5.88 14.44
CA ALA A 428 5.15 5.00 14.90
C ALA A 428 4.95 5.09 16.43
N LEU A 429 6.04 5.11 17.22
CA LEU A 429 5.95 5.30 18.68
C LEU A 429 5.43 6.69 19.05
N ALA A 430 5.89 7.73 18.37
CA ALA A 430 5.41 9.10 18.59
C ALA A 430 3.91 9.23 18.27
N TYR A 431 3.42 8.58 17.21
CA TYR A 431 1.98 8.51 16.91
C TYR A 431 1.20 7.83 18.03
N TYR A 432 1.65 6.66 18.50
CA TYR A 432 1.04 5.95 19.62
C TYR A 432 1.00 6.81 20.88
N ASP A 433 2.10 7.46 21.23
CA ASP A 433 2.17 8.32 22.42
C ASP A 433 1.27 9.56 22.29
N ALA A 434 1.20 10.15 21.10
CA ALA A 434 0.32 11.29 20.84
C ALA A 434 -1.17 10.93 20.98
N LEU A 435 -1.59 9.74 20.52
CA LEU A 435 -2.98 9.29 20.65
C LEU A 435 -3.41 9.09 22.10
N ARG A 436 -2.51 8.63 22.98
CA ARG A 436 -2.81 8.36 24.39
C ARG A 436 -2.54 9.53 25.32
N ALA A 437 -1.95 10.61 24.80
CA ALA A 437 -1.65 11.79 25.62
C ALA A 437 -2.94 12.53 26.00
N GLU A 438 -3.11 12.81 27.28
CA GLU A 438 -4.24 13.61 27.79
C GLU A 438 -4.28 15.01 27.17
N ARG A 439 -3.09 15.61 26.96
CA ARG A 439 -2.92 16.92 26.31
C ARG A 439 -1.71 16.92 25.40
N LEU A 440 -1.89 17.51 24.21
CA LEU A 440 -0.83 17.76 23.26
C LEU A 440 -0.29 19.21 23.38
N PRO A 441 0.94 19.48 22.93
CA PRO A 441 1.52 20.83 22.91
C PRO A 441 0.81 21.77 21.92
N ALA A 442 -0.17 21.27 21.17
CA ALA A 442 -0.95 22.04 20.19
C ALA A 442 -1.65 23.26 20.80
N ALA A 443 -1.98 23.24 22.11
CA ALA A 443 -2.51 24.40 22.81
C ALA A 443 -1.56 25.61 22.79
N LEU A 444 -0.23 25.39 22.92
CA LEU A 444 0.76 26.44 22.77
C LEU A 444 0.82 26.98 21.34
N THR A 445 0.82 26.07 20.37
CA THR A 445 0.80 26.45 18.94
C THR A 445 -0.43 27.29 18.62
N GLN A 446 -1.61 26.89 19.12
CA GLN A 446 -2.84 27.68 18.91
C GLN A 446 -2.79 29.05 19.61
N GLY A 447 -2.22 29.13 20.81
CA GLY A 447 -1.97 30.39 21.48
C GLY A 447 -1.01 31.32 20.71
N GLN A 448 0.07 30.77 20.12
CA GLN A 448 0.96 31.53 19.25
C GLN A 448 0.24 32.04 18.00
N ARG A 449 -0.61 31.22 17.36
CA ARG A 449 -1.41 31.63 16.21
C ARG A 449 -2.38 32.75 16.57
N ASP A 450 -3.00 32.68 17.75
CA ASP A 450 -3.86 33.75 18.25
C ASP A 450 -3.08 35.04 18.53
N TYR A 451 -1.86 34.93 19.08
CA TYR A 451 -1.00 36.06 19.37
C TYR A 451 -0.62 36.86 18.11
N PHE A 452 -0.15 36.18 17.06
CA PHE A 452 0.35 36.89 15.89
C PHE A 452 -0.71 37.16 14.80
N GLY A 453 -1.86 36.45 14.82
CA GLY A 453 -2.81 36.52 13.72
C GLY A 453 -4.28 36.55 14.14
N ALA A 454 -4.59 36.67 15.43
CA ALA A 454 -5.97 36.60 15.93
C ALA A 454 -6.73 35.36 15.42
N HIS A 455 -6.02 34.20 15.33
CA HIS A 455 -6.60 32.97 14.80
C HIS A 455 -7.54 32.26 15.76
N THR A 456 -7.85 32.90 16.86
CA THR A 456 -8.80 32.45 17.88
C THR A 456 -8.42 31.10 18.53
N TYR A 457 -9.08 30.77 19.61
CA TYR A 457 -8.93 29.47 20.28
C TYR A 457 -10.24 29.08 20.96
N ARG A 458 -10.40 27.79 21.22
CA ARG A 458 -11.45 27.24 22.11
C ARG A 458 -10.85 26.95 23.47
N ARG A 459 -11.68 27.00 24.51
CA ARG A 459 -11.27 26.73 25.90
C ARG A 459 -11.74 25.33 26.31
N THR A 460 -11.09 24.78 27.35
CA THR A 460 -11.47 23.47 27.93
C THR A 460 -12.52 23.61 29.03
N ASP A 461 -12.73 24.82 29.55
CA ASP A 461 -13.56 25.11 30.72
C ASP A 461 -14.93 25.77 30.37
N ARG A 462 -15.09 26.18 29.10
CA ARG A 462 -16.35 26.76 28.60
C ARG A 462 -16.42 26.71 27.07
N ASP A 463 -17.61 26.66 26.54
CA ASP A 463 -17.89 26.70 25.11
C ASP A 463 -17.66 28.09 24.51
N GLY A 464 -17.37 28.11 23.19
CA GLY A 464 -17.17 29.31 22.41
C GLY A 464 -15.80 29.39 21.76
N THR A 465 -15.63 30.41 20.94
CA THR A 465 -14.38 30.76 20.27
C THR A 465 -13.91 32.12 20.79
N PHE A 466 -12.65 32.23 21.14
CA PHE A 466 -12.11 33.36 21.87
C PHE A 466 -10.85 33.90 21.20
N HIS A 467 -10.57 35.18 21.42
CA HIS A 467 -9.33 35.86 21.09
C HIS A 467 -8.84 36.68 22.29
N THR A 468 -7.56 36.65 22.57
CA THR A 468 -6.94 37.49 23.60
C THR A 468 -6.39 38.78 22.95
N LEU A 469 -6.72 39.95 23.50
CA LEU A 469 -6.21 41.25 23.03
C LEU A 469 -4.75 41.40 23.44
N TRP A 470 -3.83 40.70 22.81
CA TRP A 470 -2.43 40.55 23.17
C TRP A 470 -1.65 41.87 23.20
N GLY A 471 -1.97 42.81 22.30
CA GLY A 471 -1.39 44.12 22.21
C GLY A 471 -2.02 45.19 23.12
N GLY A 472 -3.09 44.81 23.86
CA GLY A 472 -3.85 45.69 24.75
C GLY A 472 -3.75 45.26 26.21
N ASP A 473 -4.90 45.24 26.89
CA ASP A 473 -5.02 44.88 28.30
C ASP A 473 -5.01 43.37 28.55
N ARG A 474 -4.83 42.56 27.50
CA ARG A 474 -4.87 41.10 27.51
C ARG A 474 -6.22 40.53 27.93
N SER A 475 -7.28 41.32 27.85
CA SER A 475 -8.64 40.77 28.03
C SER A 475 -9.00 39.78 26.91
N GLU A 476 -9.89 38.88 27.24
CA GLU A 476 -10.44 37.88 26.30
C GLU A 476 -11.75 38.41 25.73
N VAL A 477 -11.91 38.29 24.45
CA VAL A 477 -13.15 38.61 23.74
C VAL A 477 -13.68 37.36 23.04
N THR A 478 -15.01 37.26 22.92
CA THR A 478 -15.65 36.23 22.11
C THR A 478 -15.49 36.62 20.63
N ALA A 479 -15.07 35.67 19.79
CA ALA A 479 -14.84 35.86 18.35
C ALA A 479 -16.08 35.45 17.55
#